data_a0a5db00964bf6612b09204e70d5f745
#
_entry.id   a0a5db00964bf6612b09204e70d5f745
#
_cell.length_a   1.000
_cell.length_b   1.000
_cell.length_c   1.000
_cell.angle_alpha   90.00
_cell.angle_beta   90.00
_cell.angle_gamma   90.00
#
_symmetry.space_group_name_H-M   'P 1'
#
loop_
_entity.id
_entity.type
_entity.pdbx_description
1 polymer ?
#
loop_
_entity_poly.entity_id
_entity_poly.type
_entity_poly.pdbx_seq_one_letter_code
_entity_poly.pdbx_strand_id
1 'polypeptide(L)'
;MEQAMINKESVWVLDSTKTASSERDIHIGQTLVNILKKHRIWLIKNKLKYGAHYTESNHECVKECGSIITPSVIKYNTRKMQEKLGIEFNFHSLRHTHATMLMENGAKVKDIQARLGHSRSAITIDTYSHLTQKMQNASVDIFEQAIRDIE
;
A
#
# COMPACT_ATOMS: atom_id res chain seq x y z
N MET A 1 -3.90 -1.84 17.82
CA MET A 1 -5.09 -0.95 17.69
C MET A 1 -4.87 -0.16 16.40
N GLU A 2 -5.70 -0.40 15.42
CA GLU A 2 -5.61 0.32 14.14
C GLU A 2 -6.27 1.69 14.27
N GLN A 3 -5.61 2.71 13.77
CA GLN A 3 -6.06 4.09 13.86
C GLN A 3 -6.04 4.74 12.48
N ALA A 4 -7.03 5.57 12.20
CA ALA A 4 -7.10 6.40 11.02
C ALA A 4 -6.98 7.87 11.42
N MET A 5 -6.30 8.67 10.60
CA MET A 5 -6.20 10.11 10.84
C MET A 5 -7.39 10.80 10.18
N ILE A 6 -8.20 11.47 10.98
CA ILE A 6 -9.36 12.23 10.53
C ILE A 6 -9.22 13.71 10.92
N ASN A 7 -9.84 14.57 10.14
CA ASN A 7 -9.89 16.02 10.44
C ASN A 7 -11.17 16.30 11.24
N LYS A 8 -11.02 16.79 12.46
CA LYS A 8 -12.11 17.29 13.28
C LYS A 8 -11.82 18.77 13.59
N GLU A 9 -12.68 19.66 13.15
CA GLU A 9 -12.56 21.11 13.40
C GLU A 9 -11.17 21.69 13.07
N SER A 10 -10.64 21.35 11.89
CA SER A 10 -9.31 21.75 11.43
C SER A 10 -8.12 21.15 12.18
N VAL A 11 -8.34 20.22 13.09
CA VAL A 11 -7.30 19.46 13.80
C VAL A 11 -7.27 18.02 13.30
N TRP A 12 -6.07 17.51 13.02
CA TRP A 12 -5.88 16.09 12.66
C TRP A 12 -5.82 15.24 13.93
N VAL A 13 -6.75 14.31 14.07
CA VAL A 13 -6.82 13.38 15.19
C VAL A 13 -6.76 11.94 14.70
N LEU A 14 -6.23 11.06 15.53
CA LEU A 14 -6.26 9.61 15.30
C LEU A 14 -7.58 9.05 15.81
N ASP A 15 -8.27 8.29 14.99
CA ASP A 15 -9.53 7.63 15.33
C ASP A 15 -9.52 6.18 14.85
N SER A 16 -10.50 5.39 15.24
CA SER A 16 -10.65 4.00 14.81
C SER A 16 -10.87 3.89 13.30
N THR A 17 -10.55 2.75 12.72
CA THR A 17 -10.82 2.48 11.31
C THR A 17 -12.32 2.34 11.04
N LYS A 18 -12.79 2.82 9.88
CA LYS A 18 -14.24 2.87 9.54
C LYS A 18 -14.87 1.50 9.30
N THR A 19 -14.10 0.46 9.00
CA THR A 19 -14.64 -0.86 8.61
C THR A 19 -13.78 -1.99 9.14
N ALA A 20 -14.41 -3.12 9.49
CA ALA A 20 -13.71 -4.33 9.92
C ALA A 20 -12.74 -4.88 8.85
N SER A 21 -13.02 -4.68 7.57
CA SER A 21 -12.13 -5.08 6.47
C SER A 21 -10.83 -4.27 6.39
N SER A 22 -10.73 -3.18 7.17
CA SER A 22 -9.49 -2.40 7.30
C SER A 22 -8.51 -3.05 8.28
N GLU A 23 -8.99 -3.89 9.18
CA GLU A 23 -8.16 -4.64 10.13
C GLU A 23 -7.71 -5.95 9.49
N ARG A 24 -6.42 -6.05 9.20
CA ARG A 24 -5.85 -7.24 8.54
C ARG A 24 -4.35 -7.32 8.71
N ASP A 25 -3.84 -8.53 8.73
CA ASP A 25 -2.41 -8.81 8.66
C ASP A 25 -1.93 -8.89 7.21
N ILE A 26 -0.83 -8.22 6.91
CA ILE A 26 -0.21 -8.24 5.58
C ILE A 26 1.18 -8.82 5.69
N HIS A 27 1.39 -10.00 5.11
CA HIS A 27 2.73 -10.57 5.02
C HIS A 27 3.64 -9.70 4.15
N ILE A 28 4.83 -9.41 4.66
CA ILE A 28 5.85 -8.60 3.99
C ILE A 28 7.06 -9.43 3.60
N GLY A 29 7.58 -9.19 2.40
CA GLY A 29 8.78 -9.85 1.89
C GLY A 29 10.07 -9.19 2.39
N GLN A 30 11.20 -9.89 2.18
CA GLN A 30 12.51 -9.45 2.64
C GLN A 30 12.92 -8.06 2.13
N THR A 31 12.50 -7.70 0.92
CA THR A 31 12.76 -6.37 0.34
C THR A 31 12.20 -5.26 1.23
N LEU A 32 10.91 -5.39 1.64
CA LEU A 32 10.28 -4.40 2.51
C LEU A 32 10.91 -4.41 3.91
N VAL A 33 11.23 -5.58 4.45
CA VAL A 33 11.95 -5.71 5.73
C VAL A 33 13.26 -4.93 5.69
N ASN A 34 14.03 -5.04 4.61
CA ASN A 34 15.31 -4.32 4.46
C ASN A 34 15.10 -2.80 4.36
N ILE A 35 14.04 -2.35 3.70
CA ILE A 35 13.66 -0.92 3.64
C ILE A 35 13.31 -0.41 5.04
N LEU A 36 12.48 -1.15 5.79
CA LEU A 36 12.09 -0.79 7.15
C LEU A 36 13.28 -0.74 8.12
N LYS A 37 14.25 -1.67 8.00
CA LYS A 37 15.50 -1.63 8.77
C LYS A 37 16.28 -0.34 8.50
N LYS A 38 16.42 0.06 7.23
CA LYS A 38 17.09 1.33 6.87
C LYS A 38 16.34 2.53 7.42
N HIS A 39 15.00 2.50 7.34
CA HIS A 39 14.14 3.54 7.89
C HIS A 39 14.30 3.67 9.41
N ARG A 40 14.36 2.57 10.14
CA ARG A 40 14.59 2.57 11.58
C ARG A 40 15.94 3.23 11.95
N ILE A 41 17.00 2.95 11.19
CA ILE A 41 18.29 3.62 11.39
C ILE A 41 18.17 5.13 11.16
N TRP A 42 17.41 5.55 10.14
CA TRP A 42 17.14 6.96 9.87
C TRP A 42 16.37 7.63 11.01
N LEU A 43 15.36 6.97 11.59
CA LEU A 43 14.64 7.46 12.77
C LEU A 43 15.57 7.67 13.97
N ILE A 44 16.45 6.70 14.26
CA ILE A 44 17.43 6.81 15.36
C ILE A 44 18.39 7.99 15.13
N LYS A 45 18.89 8.15 13.92
CA LYS A 45 19.77 9.28 13.56
C LYS A 45 19.08 10.62 13.76
N ASN A 46 17.81 10.74 13.35
CA ASN A 46 17.02 11.95 13.54
C ASN A 46 16.75 12.22 15.02
N LYS A 47 16.41 11.20 15.79
CA LYS A 47 16.24 11.35 17.24
C LYS A 47 17.50 11.92 17.90
N LEU A 48 18.68 11.43 17.55
CA LEU A 48 19.95 11.99 18.02
C LEU A 48 20.19 13.43 17.53
N LYS A 49 19.88 13.71 16.26
CA LYS A 49 20.04 15.05 15.65
C LYS A 49 19.18 16.11 16.33
N TYR A 50 17.92 15.78 16.61
CA TYR A 50 16.95 16.72 17.19
C TYR A 50 16.99 16.77 18.72
N GLY A 51 17.54 15.75 19.39
CA GLY A 51 17.69 15.70 20.85
C GLY A 51 16.41 16.01 21.59
N ALA A 52 16.43 17.01 22.47
CA ALA A 52 15.25 17.43 23.25
C ALA A 52 14.08 17.98 22.42
N HIS A 53 14.32 18.35 21.15
CA HIS A 53 13.28 18.83 20.23
C HIS A 53 12.64 17.70 19.41
N TYR A 54 13.03 16.46 19.63
CA TYR A 54 12.42 15.30 18.98
C TYR A 54 11.11 14.92 19.66
N THR A 55 10.06 14.79 18.87
CA THR A 55 8.75 14.32 19.36
C THR A 55 8.72 12.79 19.35
N GLU A 56 8.64 12.16 20.51
CA GLU A 56 8.50 10.70 20.59
C GLU A 56 7.15 10.24 20.01
N SER A 57 7.20 9.21 19.18
CA SER A 57 6.01 8.64 18.54
C SER A 57 6.16 7.13 18.39
N ASN A 58 5.06 6.41 18.56
CA ASN A 58 4.97 4.97 18.27
C ASN A 58 4.63 4.67 16.80
N HIS A 59 4.67 5.71 15.93
CA HIS A 59 4.38 5.56 14.51
C HIS A 59 5.66 5.43 13.71
N GLU A 60 5.67 4.50 12.74
CA GLU A 60 6.81 4.31 11.84
C GLU A 60 6.97 5.46 10.84
N CYS A 61 5.85 6.04 10.38
CA CYS A 61 5.85 7.14 9.42
C CYS A 61 5.74 8.48 10.14
N VAL A 62 6.89 9.08 10.46
CA VAL A 62 6.99 10.38 11.10
C VAL A 62 7.89 11.35 10.30
N LYS A 63 7.79 12.63 10.61
CA LYS A 63 8.72 13.64 10.09
C LYS A 63 10.11 13.49 10.72
N GLU A 64 11.10 14.21 10.21
CA GLU A 64 12.47 14.20 10.78
C GLU A 64 12.51 14.51 12.28
N CYS A 65 11.66 15.43 12.74
CA CYS A 65 11.54 15.78 14.16
C CYS A 65 10.68 14.82 15.00
N GLY A 66 10.25 13.69 14.44
CA GLY A 66 9.43 12.67 15.14
C GLY A 66 7.92 12.95 15.14
N SER A 67 7.46 14.13 14.73
CA SER A 67 6.02 14.42 14.69
C SER A 67 5.30 13.64 13.59
N ILE A 68 4.03 13.30 13.80
CA ILE A 68 3.21 12.51 12.88
C ILE A 68 3.08 13.22 11.52
N ILE A 69 3.15 12.44 10.44
CA ILE A 69 2.92 12.94 9.08
C ILE A 69 1.42 13.12 8.87
N THR A 70 0.99 14.34 8.55
CA THR A 70 -0.41 14.63 8.22
C THR A 70 -0.69 14.39 6.74
N PRO A 71 -1.97 14.16 6.34
CA PRO A 71 -2.36 14.05 4.94
C PRO A 71 -1.93 15.24 4.07
N SER A 72 -1.88 16.45 4.64
CA SER A 72 -1.41 17.66 3.95
C SER A 72 0.06 17.55 3.55
N VAL A 73 0.91 17.01 4.42
CA VAL A 73 2.34 16.77 4.12
C VAL A 73 2.50 15.74 3.01
N ILE A 74 1.70 14.67 3.05
CA ILE A 74 1.70 13.64 2.01
C ILE A 74 1.31 14.29 0.67
N LYS A 75 0.21 15.04 0.63
CA LYS A 75 -0.28 15.73 -0.57
C LYS A 75 0.76 16.70 -1.14
N TYR A 76 1.41 17.47 -0.29
CA TYR A 76 2.48 18.39 -0.70
C TYR A 76 3.66 17.65 -1.34
N ASN A 77 4.15 16.60 -0.70
CA ASN A 77 5.27 15.81 -1.22
C ASN A 77 4.90 15.08 -2.52
N THR A 78 3.67 14.56 -2.63
CA THR A 78 3.18 13.94 -3.87
C THR A 78 3.22 14.93 -5.03
N ARG A 79 2.69 16.15 -4.83
CA ARG A 79 2.71 17.20 -5.86
C ARG A 79 4.15 17.55 -6.28
N LYS A 80 5.05 17.72 -5.32
CA LYS A 80 6.46 18.00 -5.59
C LYS A 80 7.14 16.88 -6.38
N MET A 81 6.78 15.62 -6.12
CA MET A 81 7.28 14.48 -6.89
C MET A 81 6.69 14.43 -8.29
N GLN A 82 5.39 14.71 -8.46
CA GLN A 82 4.74 14.83 -9.77
C GLN A 82 5.43 15.88 -10.64
N GLU A 83 5.65 17.07 -10.10
CA GLU A 83 6.35 18.18 -10.77
C GLU A 83 7.79 17.76 -11.20
N LYS A 84 8.51 17.05 -10.32
CA LYS A 84 9.88 16.60 -10.59
C LYS A 84 9.98 15.48 -11.63
N LEU A 85 9.02 14.55 -11.63
CA LEU A 85 9.05 13.37 -12.47
C LEU A 85 8.26 13.53 -13.79
N GLY A 86 7.43 14.56 -13.90
CA GLY A 86 6.55 14.77 -15.06
C GLY A 86 5.43 13.73 -15.20
N ILE A 87 5.07 13.05 -14.10
CA ILE A 87 4.03 12.01 -14.07
C ILE A 87 2.94 12.33 -13.06
N GLU A 88 1.70 12.11 -13.43
CA GLU A 88 0.58 12.23 -12.50
C GLU A 88 0.37 10.92 -11.75
N PHE A 89 0.37 10.96 -10.43
CA PHE A 89 0.02 9.84 -9.57
C PHE A 89 -0.54 10.32 -8.23
N ASN A 90 -1.23 9.42 -7.54
CA ASN A 90 -1.63 9.61 -6.14
C ASN A 90 -1.40 8.30 -5.37
N PHE A 91 -1.52 8.34 -4.04
CA PHE A 91 -1.31 7.13 -3.23
C PHE A 91 -2.30 6.01 -3.55
N HIS A 92 -3.49 6.34 -4.07
CA HIS A 92 -4.46 5.34 -4.50
C HIS A 92 -4.04 4.66 -5.81
N SER A 93 -3.40 5.40 -6.73
CA SER A 93 -2.87 4.80 -7.97
C SER A 93 -1.71 3.82 -7.70
N LEU A 94 -0.91 4.03 -6.65
CA LEU A 94 0.09 3.04 -6.21
C LEU A 94 -0.56 1.73 -5.78
N ARG A 95 -1.74 1.81 -5.14
CA ARG A 95 -2.53 0.62 -4.79
C ARG A 95 -3.03 -0.10 -6.03
N HIS A 96 -3.47 0.62 -7.07
CA HIS A 96 -3.85 0.05 -8.35
C HIS A 96 -2.66 -0.63 -9.03
N THR A 97 -1.52 0.03 -9.11
CA THR A 97 -0.28 -0.54 -9.66
C THR A 97 0.09 -1.83 -8.94
N HIS A 98 0.02 -1.86 -7.61
CA HIS A 98 0.32 -3.06 -6.82
C HIS A 98 -0.63 -4.22 -7.17
N ALA A 99 -1.93 -3.95 -7.29
CA ALA A 99 -2.91 -4.96 -7.68
C ALA A 99 -2.67 -5.48 -9.10
N THR A 100 -2.41 -4.58 -10.06
CA THR A 100 -2.10 -4.94 -11.46
C THR A 100 -0.88 -5.84 -11.53
N MET A 101 0.22 -5.47 -10.86
CA MET A 101 1.44 -6.28 -10.83
C MET A 101 1.20 -7.68 -10.27
N LEU A 102 0.39 -7.81 -9.22
CA LEU A 102 0.04 -9.10 -8.65
C LEU A 102 -0.78 -9.95 -9.62
N MET A 103 -1.77 -9.35 -10.29
CA MET A 103 -2.60 -10.03 -11.29
C MET A 103 -1.80 -10.51 -12.49
N GLU A 104 -0.95 -9.64 -13.05
CA GLU A 104 -0.09 -9.96 -14.20
C GLU A 104 0.89 -11.11 -13.91
N ASN A 105 1.25 -11.30 -12.63
CA ASN A 105 2.09 -12.39 -12.16
C ASN A 105 1.29 -13.59 -11.60
N GLY A 106 0.00 -13.70 -11.92
CA GLY A 106 -0.81 -14.87 -11.66
C GLY A 106 -1.36 -15.00 -10.23
N ALA A 107 -1.31 -13.94 -9.42
CA ALA A 107 -1.91 -13.97 -8.09
C ALA A 107 -3.43 -14.08 -8.17
N LYS A 108 -4.03 -14.92 -7.32
CA LYS A 108 -5.49 -15.11 -7.30
C LYS A 108 -6.20 -13.83 -6.85
N VAL A 109 -7.32 -13.51 -7.49
CA VAL A 109 -8.13 -12.32 -7.19
C VAL A 109 -8.52 -12.24 -5.70
N LYS A 110 -8.84 -13.38 -5.08
CA LYS A 110 -9.16 -13.44 -3.65
C LYS A 110 -8.00 -13.04 -2.75
N ASP A 111 -6.77 -13.43 -3.10
CA ASP A 111 -5.57 -13.09 -2.32
C ASP A 111 -5.24 -11.60 -2.44
N ILE A 112 -5.41 -11.04 -3.66
CA ILE A 112 -5.28 -9.60 -3.90
C ILE A 112 -6.33 -8.83 -3.11
N GLN A 113 -7.59 -9.29 -3.13
CA GLN A 113 -8.68 -8.68 -2.38
C GLN A 113 -8.38 -8.66 -0.87
N ALA A 114 -7.98 -9.81 -0.30
CA ALA A 114 -7.62 -9.91 1.12
C ALA A 114 -6.45 -8.98 1.46
N ARG A 115 -5.38 -9.00 0.66
CA ARG A 115 -4.20 -8.15 0.84
C ARG A 115 -4.53 -6.67 0.78
N LEU A 116 -5.41 -6.25 -0.14
CA LEU A 116 -5.80 -4.86 -0.31
C LEU A 116 -6.93 -4.43 0.64
N GLY A 117 -7.67 -5.36 1.26
CA GLY A 117 -8.82 -5.07 2.12
C GLY A 117 -10.00 -4.50 1.34
N HIS A 118 -10.28 -5.04 0.15
CA HIS A 118 -11.49 -4.70 -0.59
C HIS A 118 -12.67 -5.47 -0.01
N SER A 119 -13.72 -4.77 0.40
CA SER A 119 -14.93 -5.39 0.96
C SER A 119 -15.73 -6.22 -0.06
N ARG A 120 -15.56 -5.94 -1.37
CA ARG A 120 -16.21 -6.65 -2.47
C ARG A 120 -15.20 -7.02 -3.56
N SER A 121 -15.26 -8.26 -4.03
CA SER A 121 -14.43 -8.76 -5.15
C SER A 121 -14.73 -8.05 -6.47
N ALA A 122 -15.99 -7.61 -6.69
CA ALA A 122 -16.39 -6.83 -7.85
C ALA A 122 -15.49 -5.62 -8.08
N ILE A 123 -15.13 -4.88 -7.03
CA ILE A 123 -14.25 -3.70 -7.14
C ILE A 123 -12.87 -4.08 -7.74
N THR A 124 -12.36 -5.26 -7.37
CA THR A 124 -11.08 -5.75 -7.91
C THR A 124 -11.24 -6.21 -9.35
N ILE A 125 -12.31 -6.93 -9.67
CA ILE A 125 -12.58 -7.46 -11.01
C ILE A 125 -12.91 -6.33 -11.99
N ASP A 126 -13.81 -5.42 -11.65
CA ASP A 126 -14.24 -4.31 -12.52
C ASP A 126 -13.09 -3.36 -12.85
N THR A 127 -12.23 -3.09 -11.87
CA THR A 127 -11.05 -2.22 -12.08
C THR A 127 -10.03 -2.84 -13.04
N TYR A 128 -9.98 -4.17 -13.15
CA TYR A 128 -8.97 -4.90 -13.91
C TYR A 128 -9.54 -5.77 -15.05
N SER A 129 -10.78 -5.54 -15.46
CA SER A 129 -11.48 -6.29 -16.52
C SER A 129 -10.75 -6.31 -17.88
N HIS A 130 -9.96 -5.26 -18.17
CA HIS A 130 -9.14 -5.20 -19.39
C HIS A 130 -7.88 -6.10 -19.35
N LEU A 131 -7.49 -6.65 -18.22
CA LEU A 131 -6.42 -7.66 -18.11
C LEU A 131 -6.92 -9.08 -18.46
N THR A 132 -8.24 -9.24 -18.65
CA THR A 132 -8.90 -10.54 -18.85
C THR A 132 -8.41 -11.26 -20.11
N GLN A 133 -7.98 -10.57 -21.15
CA GLN A 133 -7.57 -11.23 -22.42
C GLN A 133 -6.27 -12.04 -22.25
N LYS A 134 -5.30 -11.51 -21.52
CA LYS A 134 -4.06 -12.24 -21.18
C LYS A 134 -4.35 -13.42 -20.23
N MET A 135 -5.28 -13.24 -19.30
CA MET A 135 -5.72 -14.30 -18.37
C MET A 135 -6.57 -15.36 -19.09
N GLN A 136 -7.38 -15.01 -20.08
CA GLN A 136 -8.12 -15.95 -20.92
C GLN A 136 -7.18 -16.85 -21.70
N ASN A 137 -6.14 -16.29 -22.33
CA ASN A 137 -5.14 -17.07 -23.05
C ASN A 137 -4.38 -18.01 -22.09
N ALA A 138 -3.96 -17.51 -20.91
CA ALA A 138 -3.31 -18.34 -19.90
C ALA A 138 -4.21 -19.49 -19.37
N SER A 139 -5.53 -19.30 -19.31
CA SER A 139 -6.45 -20.35 -18.88
C SER A 139 -6.59 -21.47 -19.92
N VAL A 140 -6.47 -21.17 -21.20
CA VAL A 140 -6.40 -22.18 -22.28
C VAL A 140 -5.13 -23.00 -22.14
N ASP A 141 -3.98 -22.37 -21.96
CA ASP A 141 -2.70 -23.04 -21.78
C ASP A 141 -2.69 -23.96 -20.56
N ILE A 142 -3.30 -23.53 -19.43
CA ILE A 142 -3.46 -24.33 -18.21
C ILE A 142 -4.36 -25.56 -18.49
N PHE A 143 -5.45 -25.37 -19.23
CA PHE A 143 -6.36 -26.48 -19.57
C PHE A 143 -5.68 -27.50 -20.49
N GLU A 144 -4.98 -27.04 -21.53
CA GLU A 144 -4.20 -27.91 -22.43
C GLU A 144 -3.10 -28.67 -21.69
N GLN A 145 -2.44 -28.03 -20.73
CA GLN A 145 -1.44 -28.72 -19.91
C GLN A 145 -2.09 -29.81 -19.02
N ALA A 146 -3.23 -29.50 -18.38
CA ALA A 146 -3.94 -30.46 -17.55
C ALA A 146 -4.43 -31.69 -18.33
N ILE A 147 -4.80 -31.54 -19.61
CA ILE A 147 -5.17 -32.66 -20.48
C ILE A 147 -3.95 -33.52 -20.79
N ARG A 148 -2.81 -32.95 -21.11
CA ARG A 148 -1.56 -33.68 -21.40
C ARG A 148 -1.06 -34.49 -20.20
N ASP A 149 -1.32 -33.99 -18.97
CA ASP A 149 -0.91 -34.66 -17.73
C ASP A 149 -1.82 -35.87 -17.39
N ILE A 150 -2.94 -36.08 -18.14
CA ILE A 150 -3.90 -37.19 -17.97
C ILE A 150 -3.66 -38.30 -19.01
N GLU A 151 -3.03 -38.01 -20.15
CA GLU A 151 -2.64 -38.99 -21.17
C GLU A 151 -1.33 -39.73 -20.81
#